data_ed9670f7988507df60a8a41de46d7a5d
#
_entry.id   ed9670f7988507df60a8a41de46d7a5d
#
_cell.length_a   1.000
_cell.length_b   1.000
_cell.length_c   1.000
_cell.angle_alpha   90.00
_cell.angle_beta   90.00
_cell.angle_gamma   90.00
#
_symmetry.space_group_name_H-M   'P 1'
#
loop_
_entity.id
_entity.type
_entity.pdbx_description
1 polymer ?
#
loop_
_entity_poly.entity_id
_entity_poly.type
_entity_poly.pdbx_seq_one_letter_code
_entity_poly.pdbx_strand_id
1 'polypeptide(L)'
;MFCDFCSATQPCWRFEAQAFATVVGNIVATSDSGWAACDACCALIVTGDRAGLLERGAQLIPEIPELRHWLREAHQAFFDHQLPGPPVRIQTAAVRPN
;
A
#
# COMPACT_ATOMS: atom_id res chain seq x y z
N MET A 1 9.21 2.29 -9.03
CA MET A 1 8.52 2.07 -7.76
C MET A 1 7.06 2.45 -7.91
N PHE A 2 6.18 1.69 -7.31
CA PHE A 2 4.75 1.91 -7.39
C PHE A 2 4.16 2.01 -6.00
N CYS A 3 3.02 2.69 -5.89
CA CYS A 3 2.26 2.73 -4.66
C CYS A 3 1.76 1.31 -4.34
N ASP A 4 2.00 0.85 -3.14
CA ASP A 4 1.61 -0.51 -2.75
C ASP A 4 0.10 -0.68 -2.56
N PHE A 5 -0.65 0.42 -2.54
CA PHE A 5 -2.08 0.38 -2.28
C PHE A 5 -2.93 0.58 -3.54
N CYS A 6 -2.46 1.34 -4.51
CA CYS A 6 -3.23 1.63 -5.70
C CYS A 6 -2.43 1.52 -7.00
N SER A 7 -1.17 1.14 -6.93
CA SER A 7 -0.28 0.96 -8.09
C SER A 7 0.04 2.24 -8.85
N ALA A 8 -0.20 3.41 -8.28
CA ALA A 8 0.23 4.67 -8.90
C ALA A 8 1.75 4.69 -9.01
N THR A 9 2.26 5.39 -10.01
CA THR A 9 3.67 5.31 -10.37
C THR A 9 4.60 6.17 -9.54
N GLN A 10 4.06 7.06 -8.71
CA GLN A 10 4.89 8.00 -7.96
C GLN A 10 4.50 8.02 -6.49
N PRO A 11 4.87 6.99 -5.72
CA PRO A 11 4.66 7.04 -4.29
C PRO A 11 5.55 8.08 -3.66
N CYS A 12 5.02 8.78 -2.66
CA CYS A 12 5.72 9.86 -1.99
C CYS A 12 5.95 9.59 -0.52
N TRP A 13 5.31 8.58 0.05
CA TRP A 13 5.29 8.33 1.48
C TRP A 13 5.61 6.89 1.78
N ARG A 14 6.22 6.67 2.93
CA ARG A 14 6.52 5.32 3.41
C ARG A 14 5.91 5.13 4.78
N PHE A 15 5.17 4.04 4.93
CA PHE A 15 4.64 3.60 6.21
C PHE A 15 5.44 2.40 6.69
N GLU A 16 5.76 2.38 7.98
CA GLU A 16 6.43 1.24 8.58
C GLU A 16 5.39 0.21 9.02
N ALA A 17 5.70 -1.04 8.76
CA ALA A 17 4.88 -2.17 9.21
C ALA A 17 5.81 -3.33 9.52
N GLN A 18 5.38 -4.23 10.41
CA GLN A 18 6.13 -5.44 10.67
C GLN A 18 6.13 -6.31 9.41
N ALA A 19 7.26 -6.94 9.14
CA ALA A 19 7.34 -7.88 8.03
C ALA A 19 6.39 -9.05 8.28
N PHE A 20 5.71 -9.52 7.24
CA PHE A 20 4.78 -10.64 7.36
C PHE A 20 4.70 -11.43 6.07
N ALA A 21 4.15 -12.63 6.19
CA ALA A 21 3.78 -13.43 5.05
C ALA A 21 2.31 -13.77 5.16
N THR A 22 1.59 -13.72 4.06
CA THR A 22 0.17 -14.08 4.03
C THR A 22 -0.11 -14.96 2.83
N VAL A 23 -1.15 -15.78 2.94
CA VAL A 23 -1.55 -16.65 1.85
C VAL A 23 -2.88 -16.16 1.32
N VAL A 24 -2.93 -15.90 0.02
CA VAL A 24 -4.16 -15.53 -0.67
C VAL A 24 -4.34 -16.50 -1.83
N GLY A 25 -5.34 -17.35 -1.72
CA GLY A 25 -5.52 -18.46 -2.65
C GLY A 25 -4.31 -19.41 -2.58
N ASN A 26 -3.64 -19.60 -3.70
CA ASN A 26 -2.44 -20.44 -3.78
C ASN A 26 -1.15 -19.63 -3.75
N ILE A 27 -1.24 -18.34 -3.47
CA ILE A 27 -0.08 -17.45 -3.51
C ILE A 27 0.35 -17.10 -2.10
N VAL A 28 1.63 -17.24 -1.83
CA VAL A 28 2.23 -16.75 -0.60
C VAL A 28 2.81 -15.38 -0.91
N ALA A 29 2.26 -14.36 -0.29
CA ALA A 29 2.75 -13.00 -0.44
C ALA A 29 3.56 -12.63 0.80
N THR A 30 4.75 -12.08 0.60
CA THR A 30 5.59 -11.61 1.69
C THR A 30 5.75 -10.10 1.57
N SER A 31 5.88 -9.44 2.72
CA SER A 31 6.09 -8.01 2.78
C SER A 31 7.29 -7.70 3.65
N ASP A 32 8.11 -6.81 3.16
CA ASP A 32 9.17 -6.22 3.96
C ASP A 32 8.58 -5.18 4.90
N SER A 33 9.43 -4.50 5.65
CA SER A 33 8.99 -3.61 6.72
C SER A 33 8.47 -2.26 6.24
N GLY A 34 8.52 -1.94 4.96
CA GLY A 34 8.09 -0.63 4.47
C GLY A 34 7.06 -0.74 3.35
N TRP A 35 6.06 0.14 3.39
CA TRP A 35 5.01 0.21 2.36
C TRP A 35 5.02 1.60 1.76
N ALA A 36 5.05 1.68 0.44
CA ALA A 36 5.06 2.94 -0.29
C ALA A 36 3.63 3.38 -0.61
N ALA A 37 3.33 4.66 -0.43
CA ALA A 37 2.01 5.21 -0.68
C ALA A 37 2.12 6.51 -1.47
N CYS A 38 1.21 6.72 -2.42
CA CYS A 38 1.06 8.00 -3.08
C CYS A 38 0.36 8.99 -2.14
N ASP A 39 0.32 10.27 -2.51
CA ASP A 39 -0.32 11.30 -1.68
C ASP A 39 -1.76 10.97 -1.33
N ALA A 40 -2.54 10.52 -2.30
CA ALA A 40 -3.94 10.20 -2.09
C ALA A 40 -4.12 9.02 -1.12
N CYS A 41 -3.34 7.96 -1.31
CA CYS A 41 -3.41 6.81 -0.41
C CYS A 41 -2.91 7.16 0.98
N CYS A 42 -1.86 7.98 1.07
CA CYS A 42 -1.37 8.46 2.36
C CYS A 42 -2.48 9.18 3.14
N ALA A 43 -3.20 10.08 2.48
CA ALA A 43 -4.29 10.81 3.12
C ALA A 43 -5.37 9.87 3.64
N LEU A 44 -5.73 8.85 2.87
CA LEU A 44 -6.74 7.87 3.28
C LEU A 44 -6.26 7.03 4.48
N ILE A 45 -4.99 6.64 4.48
CA ILE A 45 -4.43 5.87 5.57
C ILE A 45 -4.39 6.69 6.86
N VAL A 46 -3.92 7.93 6.76
CA VAL A 46 -3.79 8.82 7.93
C VAL A 46 -5.15 9.12 8.54
N THR A 47 -6.19 9.27 7.72
CA THR A 47 -7.54 9.53 8.23
C THR A 47 -8.29 8.27 8.61
N GLY A 48 -7.71 7.10 8.39
CA GLY A 48 -8.34 5.83 8.75
C GLY A 48 -9.45 5.40 7.81
N ASP A 49 -9.50 5.93 6.60
CA ASP A 49 -10.53 5.59 5.62
C ASP A 49 -10.14 4.34 4.84
N ARG A 50 -10.29 3.18 5.47
CA ARG A 50 -9.92 1.90 4.86
C ARG A 50 -10.79 1.58 3.64
N ALA A 51 -12.08 1.90 3.71
CA ALA A 51 -13.00 1.67 2.60
C ALA A 51 -12.60 2.51 1.39
N GLY A 52 -12.27 3.77 1.60
CA GLY A 52 -11.80 4.65 0.53
C GLY A 52 -10.50 4.18 -0.10
N LEU A 53 -9.61 3.66 0.73
CA LEU A 53 -8.33 3.13 0.24
C LEU A 53 -8.57 1.91 -0.67
N LEU A 54 -9.43 0.99 -0.25
CA LEU A 54 -9.75 -0.18 -1.05
C LEU A 54 -10.43 0.23 -2.37
N GLU A 55 -11.38 1.16 -2.29
CA GLU A 55 -12.08 1.65 -3.48
C GLU A 55 -11.10 2.26 -4.49
N ARG A 56 -10.18 3.08 -4.02
CA ARG A 56 -9.16 3.68 -4.88
C ARG A 56 -8.30 2.63 -5.56
N GLY A 57 -7.83 1.64 -4.81
CA GLY A 57 -7.04 0.56 -5.38
C GLY A 57 -7.83 -0.27 -6.38
N ALA A 58 -9.08 -0.55 -6.08
CA ALA A 58 -9.94 -1.35 -6.94
C ALA A 58 -10.22 -0.69 -8.28
N GLN A 59 -10.23 0.64 -8.33
CA GLN A 59 -10.45 1.37 -9.58
C GLN A 59 -9.30 1.22 -10.56
N LEU A 60 -8.12 0.86 -10.09
CA LEU A 60 -6.92 0.81 -10.89
C LEU A 60 -6.50 -0.61 -11.27
N ILE A 61 -7.30 -1.61 -10.92
CA ILE A 61 -7.06 -3.00 -11.29
C ILE A 61 -8.23 -3.49 -12.13
N PRO A 62 -8.03 -4.53 -12.97
CA PRO A 62 -9.14 -5.14 -13.73
C PRO A 62 -10.23 -5.64 -12.80
N GLU A 63 -11.48 -5.65 -13.28
CA GLU A 63 -12.60 -6.16 -12.50
C GLU A 63 -12.62 -7.68 -12.53
N ILE A 64 -11.66 -8.25 -11.83
CA ILE A 64 -11.55 -9.69 -11.64
C ILE A 64 -11.73 -9.94 -10.16
N PRO A 65 -12.72 -10.76 -9.75
CA PRO A 65 -13.01 -10.94 -8.32
C PRO A 65 -11.81 -11.38 -7.50
N GLU A 66 -10.94 -12.21 -8.05
CA GLU A 66 -9.75 -12.70 -7.36
C GLU A 66 -8.78 -11.56 -7.04
N LEU A 67 -8.65 -10.58 -7.94
CA LEU A 67 -7.77 -9.44 -7.72
C LEU A 67 -8.32 -8.52 -6.63
N ARG A 68 -9.64 -8.32 -6.60
CA ARG A 68 -10.27 -7.52 -5.54
C ARG A 68 -10.11 -8.19 -4.19
N HIS A 69 -10.29 -9.49 -4.15
CA HIS A 69 -10.09 -10.25 -2.92
C HIS A 69 -8.63 -10.14 -2.44
N TRP A 70 -7.68 -10.31 -3.36
CA TRP A 70 -6.27 -10.18 -3.04
C TRP A 70 -5.95 -8.78 -2.48
N LEU A 71 -6.48 -7.74 -3.13
CA LEU A 71 -6.25 -6.37 -2.70
C LEU A 71 -6.78 -6.13 -1.28
N ARG A 72 -7.99 -6.63 -0.99
CA ARG A 72 -8.59 -6.50 0.33
C ARG A 72 -7.73 -7.19 1.38
N GLU A 73 -7.27 -8.39 1.10
CA GLU A 73 -6.42 -9.13 2.03
C GLU A 73 -5.09 -8.43 2.25
N ALA A 74 -4.50 -7.88 1.19
CA ALA A 74 -3.25 -7.17 1.30
C ALA A 74 -3.38 -5.90 2.16
N HIS A 75 -4.45 -5.12 1.95
CA HIS A 75 -4.71 -3.92 2.75
C HIS A 75 -4.96 -4.30 4.21
N GLN A 76 -5.74 -5.34 4.45
CA GLN A 76 -6.02 -5.78 5.81
C GLN A 76 -4.73 -6.22 6.52
N ALA A 77 -3.88 -6.96 5.83
CA ALA A 77 -2.62 -7.41 6.39
C ALA A 77 -1.71 -6.23 6.73
N PHE A 78 -1.69 -5.19 5.88
CA PHE A 78 -0.95 -3.98 6.20
C PHE A 78 -1.44 -3.34 7.50
N PHE A 79 -2.75 -3.14 7.62
CA PHE A 79 -3.30 -2.50 8.82
C PHE A 79 -3.08 -3.34 10.08
N ASP A 80 -3.10 -4.67 9.95
CA ASP A 80 -2.84 -5.56 11.08
C ASP A 80 -1.40 -5.48 11.56
N HIS A 81 -0.48 -5.11 10.68
CA HIS A 81 0.97 -5.08 10.99
C HIS A 81 1.55 -3.68 11.02
N GLN A 82 0.73 -2.65 10.80
CA GLN A 82 1.19 -1.28 10.77
C GLN A 82 1.80 -0.88 12.11
N LEU A 83 2.99 -0.31 12.07
CA LEU A 83 3.65 0.19 13.26
C LEU A 83 3.18 1.63 13.55
N PRO A 84 3.16 2.05 14.82
CA PRO A 84 2.76 3.41 15.16
C PRO A 84 3.75 4.43 14.63
N GLY A 85 3.27 5.63 14.41
CA GLY A 85 4.08 6.74 13.96
C GLY A 85 3.60 7.31 12.64
N PRO A 86 4.02 8.54 12.30
CA PRO A 86 3.62 9.18 11.07
C PRO A 86 4.35 8.59 9.87
N PRO A 87 3.79 8.72 8.67
CA PRO A 87 4.52 8.31 7.46
C PRO A 87 5.74 9.20 7.24
N VAL A 88 6.71 8.65 6.55
CA VAL A 88 7.96 9.34 6.23
C VAL A 88 7.97 9.64 4.74
N ARG A 89 8.39 10.85 4.39
CA ARG A 89 8.47 11.23 2.98
C ARG A 89 9.59 10.47 2.29
N ILE A 90 9.28 9.92 1.13
CA ILE A 90 10.26 9.21 0.34
C ILE A 90 11.09 10.23 -0.43
N GLN A 91 12.41 10.10 -0.33
CA GLN A 91 13.31 10.86 -1.15
C GLN A 91 13.77 9.99 -2.31
N THR A 92 13.51 10.46 -3.51
CA THR A 92 13.88 9.70 -4.69
C THR A 92 15.13 10.31 -5.31
N ALA A 93 16.05 9.46 -5.70
CA ALA A 93 17.28 9.92 -6.34
C ALA A 93 16.99 10.64 -7.65
N ALA A 94 15.91 10.28 -8.31
CA ALA A 94 15.54 10.91 -9.58
C ALA A 94 15.24 12.39 -9.45
N VAL A 95 14.92 12.85 -8.26
CA VAL A 95 14.61 14.24 -8.01
C VAL A 95 15.87 15.09 -7.82
N ARG A 96 17.01 14.46 -7.66
CA ARG A 96 18.21 15.19 -7.35
C ARG A 96 18.66 15.98 -8.55
N PRO A 97 18.83 17.27 -8.38
CA PRO A 97 19.45 18.05 -9.43
C PRO A 97 20.90 17.70 -9.44
N ASN A 98 21.47 17.59 -10.38
CA ASN A 98 22.84 17.34 -10.34
C ASN A 98 23.72 17.87 -11.04
#